data_fa8699d63c082f9f91e8ac9710e6cc09
#
_entry.id   fa8699d63c082f9f91e8ac9710e6cc09
#
_cell.length_a   1.000
_cell.length_b   1.000
_cell.length_c   1.000
_cell.angle_alpha   90.00
_cell.angle_beta   90.00
_cell.angle_gamma   90.00
#
_symmetry.space_group_name_H-M   'P 1'
#
loop_
_entity.id
_entity.type
_entity.pdbx_description
1 polymer ?
#
loop_
_entity_poly.entity_id
_entity_poly.type
_entity_poly.pdbx_seq_one_letter_code
_entity_poly.pdbx_strand_id
1 'polypeptide(L)'
;MMIEILIAVGILGGLGLIFGLVLAAASKVFYVETDPRLEQLNECLPGANCGGCGYAGCGGYAEAVLNGEAPIGKCASGGNECAQAMAAIMGVKAEAVTRKVALVRCSGEKRYDKSGNLVAGAKVKAEYEGFKDCTAASKIGGNGPLSCKFGCLGFGTCVKACKYDAISIVHGVAKVNEDRCVGCMACAAVCPRHLIVPVEPERNVVIACASLAKGAVTTRGCTTGCIGCGLCKKICPNGAITVEQNLARIDYSKCDNCGLCATVCPKHLIKNSKVETLGEPVIHSMNNPDAKV
;
A
#
# COMPACT_ATOMS: atom_id res chain seq x y z
N MET A 1 -14.85 63.77 -17.65
CA MET A 1 -13.94 62.91 -16.88
C MET A 1 -14.42 62.61 -15.44
N MET A 2 -14.72 63.64 -14.57
CA MET A 2 -15.26 63.36 -13.21
C MET A 2 -16.64 62.71 -13.18
N ILE A 3 -17.55 63.14 -14.08
CA ILE A 3 -18.91 62.60 -14.17
C ILE A 3 -18.90 61.12 -14.62
N GLU A 4 -18.06 60.76 -15.57
CA GLU A 4 -17.91 59.40 -16.05
C GLU A 4 -17.38 58.46 -14.96
N ILE A 5 -16.43 58.91 -14.13
CA ILE A 5 -15.91 58.18 -12.98
C ILE A 5 -17.03 57.98 -11.94
N LEU A 6 -17.84 58.98 -11.64
CA LEU A 6 -18.96 58.90 -10.70
C LEU A 6 -20.04 57.92 -11.20
N ILE A 7 -20.35 57.93 -12.48
CA ILE A 7 -21.29 56.99 -13.10
C ILE A 7 -20.75 55.56 -13.01
N ALA A 8 -19.47 55.32 -13.34
CA ALA A 8 -18.84 54.01 -13.25
C ALA A 8 -18.83 53.46 -11.80
N VAL A 9 -18.48 54.31 -10.84
CA VAL A 9 -18.50 53.96 -9.40
C VAL A 9 -19.94 53.63 -8.94
N GLY A 10 -20.93 54.42 -9.38
CA GLY A 10 -22.34 54.18 -9.05
C GLY A 10 -22.87 52.83 -9.62
N ILE A 11 -22.52 52.52 -10.87
CA ILE A 11 -22.92 51.27 -11.52
C ILE A 11 -22.24 50.09 -10.86
N LEU A 12 -20.94 50.12 -10.65
CA LEU A 12 -20.19 49.03 -9.98
C LEU A 12 -20.62 48.82 -8.54
N GLY A 13 -20.81 49.93 -7.78
CA GLY A 13 -21.32 49.87 -6.40
C GLY A 13 -22.75 49.32 -6.33
N GLY A 14 -23.64 49.73 -7.22
CA GLY A 14 -25.00 49.19 -7.33
C GLY A 14 -25.05 47.70 -7.67
N LEU A 15 -24.24 47.28 -8.67
CA LEU A 15 -24.10 45.89 -9.01
C LEU A 15 -23.54 45.06 -7.83
N GLY A 16 -22.51 45.51 -7.17
CA GLY A 16 -21.92 44.87 -5.98
C GLY A 16 -22.94 44.68 -4.86
N LEU A 17 -23.78 45.69 -4.61
CA LEU A 17 -24.81 45.68 -3.59
C LEU A 17 -25.93 44.66 -3.93
N ILE A 18 -26.37 44.61 -5.19
CA ILE A 18 -27.37 43.64 -5.68
C ILE A 18 -26.83 42.23 -5.54
N PHE A 19 -25.62 41.94 -6.04
CA PHE A 19 -25.02 40.63 -5.94
C PHE A 19 -24.79 40.23 -4.48
N GLY A 20 -24.36 41.15 -3.61
CA GLY A 20 -24.18 40.89 -2.19
C GLY A 20 -25.51 40.46 -1.51
N LEU A 21 -26.60 41.18 -1.80
CA LEU A 21 -27.93 40.85 -1.28
C LEU A 21 -28.44 39.52 -1.79
N VAL A 22 -28.25 39.22 -3.09
CA VAL A 22 -28.63 37.94 -3.69
C VAL A 22 -27.86 36.77 -3.06
N LEU A 23 -26.53 36.92 -2.88
CA LEU A 23 -25.69 35.92 -2.23
C LEU A 23 -26.08 35.74 -0.76
N ALA A 24 -26.36 36.80 -0.03
CA ALA A 24 -26.81 36.72 1.37
C ALA A 24 -28.18 36.03 1.50
N ALA A 25 -29.12 36.30 0.59
CA ALA A 25 -30.39 35.60 0.53
C ALA A 25 -30.23 34.14 0.14
N ALA A 26 -29.43 33.83 -0.86
CA ALA A 26 -29.11 32.47 -1.29
C ALA A 26 -28.44 31.67 -0.15
N SER A 27 -27.50 32.27 0.58
CA SER A 27 -26.83 31.65 1.72
C SER A 27 -27.82 31.23 2.82
N LYS A 28 -28.86 32.02 3.06
CA LYS A 28 -29.92 31.65 4.05
C LYS A 28 -30.86 30.57 3.52
N VAL A 29 -31.23 30.61 2.24
CA VAL A 29 -32.16 29.65 1.63
C VAL A 29 -31.51 28.28 1.43
N PHE A 30 -30.22 28.27 1.09
CA PHE A 30 -29.43 27.03 0.87
C PHE A 30 -28.62 26.62 2.10
N TYR A 31 -28.87 27.21 3.27
CA TYR A 31 -28.22 26.78 4.51
C TYR A 31 -28.67 25.35 4.84
N VAL A 32 -27.75 24.42 4.82
CA VAL A 32 -27.93 23.04 5.27
C VAL A 32 -27.40 22.96 6.70
N GLU A 33 -28.25 22.63 7.65
CA GLU A 33 -27.82 22.33 9.02
C GLU A 33 -26.94 21.05 8.96
N THR A 34 -25.65 21.22 9.23
CA THR A 34 -24.73 20.11 9.39
C THR A 34 -24.76 19.62 10.83
N ASP A 35 -24.87 18.31 11.03
CA ASP A 35 -24.79 17.70 12.36
C ASP A 35 -23.39 18.05 12.96
N PRO A 36 -23.34 18.67 14.18
CA PRO A 36 -22.08 19.05 14.81
C PRO A 36 -21.14 17.84 15.05
N ARG A 37 -21.66 16.64 15.11
CA ARG A 37 -20.87 15.40 15.21
C ARG A 37 -20.04 15.14 13.96
N LEU A 38 -20.46 15.63 12.77
CA LEU A 38 -19.71 15.48 11.53
C LEU A 38 -18.35 16.17 11.60
N GLU A 39 -18.30 17.38 12.17
CA GLU A 39 -17.06 18.12 12.36
C GLU A 39 -16.15 17.40 13.35
N GLN A 40 -16.66 16.95 14.49
CA GLN A 40 -15.92 16.18 15.47
C GLN A 40 -15.37 14.87 14.90
N LEU A 41 -16.16 14.15 14.09
CA LEU A 41 -15.71 12.93 13.40
C LEU A 41 -14.59 13.21 12.39
N ASN A 42 -14.66 14.36 11.68
CA ASN A 42 -13.59 14.77 10.77
C ASN A 42 -12.30 15.14 11.50
N GLU A 43 -12.38 15.78 12.67
CA GLU A 43 -11.22 16.11 13.50
C GLU A 43 -10.49 14.86 14.03
N CYS A 44 -11.21 13.77 14.31
CA CYS A 44 -10.61 12.50 14.71
C CYS A 44 -9.84 11.82 13.58
N LEU A 45 -10.10 12.18 12.33
CA LEU A 45 -9.48 11.55 11.16
C LEU A 45 -8.17 12.24 10.80
N PRO A 46 -7.16 11.52 10.28
CA PRO A 46 -5.83 12.08 10.00
C PRO A 46 -5.78 13.08 8.82
N GLY A 47 -6.88 13.39 8.17
CA GLY A 47 -6.96 14.35 7.07
C GLY A 47 -6.20 13.97 5.80
N ALA A 48 -5.61 12.79 5.74
CA ALA A 48 -4.75 12.35 4.63
C ALA A 48 -5.49 12.15 3.31
N ASN A 49 -6.82 12.02 3.35
CA ASN A 49 -7.69 11.78 2.18
C ASN A 49 -7.15 10.68 1.24
N CYS A 50 -6.60 9.60 1.84
CA CYS A 50 -5.91 8.54 1.10
C CYS A 50 -6.84 7.56 0.37
N GLY A 51 -8.14 7.55 0.70
CA GLY A 51 -9.14 6.64 0.13
C GLY A 51 -8.98 5.17 0.56
N GLY A 52 -8.05 4.84 1.46
CA GLY A 52 -7.78 3.47 1.89
C GLY A 52 -8.94 2.78 2.62
N CYS A 53 -9.84 3.53 3.20
CA CYS A 53 -11.09 3.05 3.80
C CYS A 53 -12.18 2.72 2.75
N GLY A 54 -11.96 3.06 1.47
CA GLY A 54 -12.92 2.86 0.37
C GLY A 54 -13.90 4.02 0.17
N TYR A 55 -13.70 5.15 0.86
CA TYR A 55 -14.50 6.37 0.72
C TYR A 55 -13.70 7.48 0.03
N ALA A 56 -14.40 8.48 -0.52
CA ALA A 56 -13.82 9.58 -1.31
C ALA A 56 -13.01 10.60 -0.48
N GLY A 57 -12.40 10.16 0.62
CA GLY A 57 -11.62 10.98 1.53
C GLY A 57 -12.13 10.88 2.97
N CYS A 58 -11.50 11.62 3.88
CA CYS A 58 -11.85 11.58 5.30
C CYS A 58 -13.28 12.09 5.55
N GLY A 59 -13.68 13.17 4.89
CA GLY A 59 -15.05 13.71 5.01
C GLY A 59 -16.13 12.72 4.59
N GLY A 60 -15.98 12.06 3.44
CA GLY A 60 -16.94 11.06 2.99
C GLY A 60 -17.02 9.83 3.90
N TYR A 61 -15.91 9.47 4.57
CA TYR A 61 -15.94 8.42 5.58
C TYR A 61 -16.64 8.88 6.86
N ALA A 62 -16.36 10.11 7.33
CA ALA A 62 -17.02 10.67 8.51
C ALA A 62 -18.56 10.75 8.32
N GLU A 63 -19.00 11.20 7.15
CA GLU A 63 -20.41 11.26 6.77
C GLU A 63 -21.06 9.87 6.75
N ALA A 64 -20.40 8.89 6.13
CA ALA A 64 -20.89 7.51 6.11
C ALA A 64 -20.97 6.87 7.51
N VAL A 65 -20.05 7.22 8.43
CA VAL A 65 -20.11 6.77 9.83
C VAL A 65 -21.28 7.45 10.56
N LEU A 66 -21.45 8.76 10.37
CA LEU A 66 -22.55 9.52 10.96
C LEU A 66 -23.92 8.95 10.56
N ASN A 67 -24.05 8.58 9.28
CA ASN A 67 -25.29 7.98 8.73
C ASN A 67 -25.45 6.49 9.06
N GLY A 68 -24.46 5.85 9.74
CA GLY A 68 -24.49 4.42 10.04
C GLY A 68 -24.21 3.50 8.84
N GLU A 69 -23.76 4.05 7.72
CA GLU A 69 -23.45 3.30 6.49
C GLU A 69 -22.03 2.67 6.51
N ALA A 70 -21.16 3.19 7.39
CA ALA A 70 -19.82 2.69 7.54
C ALA A 70 -19.52 2.24 8.98
N PRO A 71 -18.81 1.12 9.17
CA PRO A 71 -18.36 0.72 10.49
C PRO A 71 -17.22 1.63 10.98
N ILE A 72 -17.18 1.88 12.29
CA ILE A 72 -16.08 2.56 12.95
C ILE A 72 -14.82 1.66 12.90
N GLY A 73 -13.62 2.29 12.76
CA GLY A 73 -12.35 1.55 12.71
C GLY A 73 -11.89 1.15 11.31
N LYS A 74 -12.60 1.52 10.26
CA LYS A 74 -12.19 1.25 8.87
C LYS A 74 -11.01 2.11 8.39
N CYS A 75 -10.69 3.20 9.12
CA CYS A 75 -9.57 4.07 8.80
C CYS A 75 -8.26 3.46 9.31
N ALA A 76 -7.50 2.79 8.44
CA ALA A 76 -6.21 2.21 8.79
C ALA A 76 -5.17 3.27 9.21
N SER A 77 -5.19 4.46 8.58
CA SER A 77 -4.27 5.56 8.90
C SER A 77 -4.54 6.20 10.26
N GLY A 78 -5.81 6.22 10.71
CA GLY A 78 -6.19 6.73 12.03
C GLY A 78 -5.95 5.74 13.17
N GLY A 79 -5.85 4.45 12.84
CA GLY A 79 -5.57 3.41 13.82
C GLY A 79 -6.64 3.28 14.92
N ASN A 80 -6.21 2.73 16.05
CA ASN A 80 -7.10 2.46 17.17
C ASN A 80 -7.55 3.72 17.92
N GLU A 81 -6.69 4.74 18.00
CA GLU A 81 -7.03 6.01 18.67
C GLU A 81 -8.19 6.72 17.97
N CYS A 82 -8.11 6.84 16.65
CA CYS A 82 -9.19 7.43 15.86
C CYS A 82 -10.48 6.60 15.97
N ALA A 83 -10.39 5.27 15.95
CA ALA A 83 -11.56 4.40 16.11
C ALA A 83 -12.24 4.59 17.48
N GLN A 84 -11.47 4.71 18.55
CA GLN A 84 -11.99 4.97 19.89
C GLN A 84 -12.64 6.35 20.02
N ALA A 85 -12.00 7.39 19.47
CA ALA A 85 -12.54 8.74 19.48
C ALA A 85 -13.86 8.82 18.70
N MET A 86 -13.92 8.23 17.50
CA MET A 86 -15.17 8.17 16.71
C MET A 86 -16.27 7.38 17.43
N ALA A 87 -15.92 6.29 18.11
CA ALA A 87 -16.87 5.49 18.88
C ALA A 87 -17.46 6.26 20.07
N ALA A 88 -16.62 7.08 20.74
CA ALA A 88 -17.08 7.94 21.83
C ALA A 88 -18.10 9.00 21.33
N ILE A 89 -17.85 9.62 20.17
CA ILE A 89 -18.74 10.60 19.54
C ILE A 89 -20.06 9.93 19.14
N MET A 90 -20.01 8.72 18.60
CA MET A 90 -21.19 7.98 18.16
C MET A 90 -21.91 7.22 19.28
N GLY A 91 -21.37 7.19 20.51
CA GLY A 91 -21.97 6.50 21.65
C GLY A 91 -21.95 4.97 21.53
N VAL A 92 -21.02 4.38 20.76
CA VAL A 92 -20.89 2.94 20.53
C VAL A 92 -19.55 2.42 21.05
N LYS A 93 -19.43 1.09 21.21
CA LYS A 93 -18.14 0.48 21.57
C LYS A 93 -17.29 0.31 20.34
N ALA A 94 -16.02 0.77 20.40
CA ALA A 94 -15.05 0.50 19.36
C ALA A 94 -14.54 -0.94 19.48
N GLU A 95 -14.47 -1.65 18.35
CA GLU A 95 -13.68 -2.86 18.25
C GLU A 95 -12.19 -2.48 18.09
N ALA A 96 -11.30 -3.28 18.68
CA ALA A 96 -9.87 -3.02 18.58
C ALA A 96 -9.40 -3.15 17.12
N VAL A 97 -8.82 -2.09 16.59
CA VAL A 97 -8.27 -2.07 15.23
C VAL A 97 -6.83 -2.55 15.27
N THR A 98 -6.57 -3.73 14.72
CA THR A 98 -5.21 -4.26 14.58
C THR A 98 -4.46 -3.49 13.49
N ARG A 99 -3.30 -2.92 13.83
CA ARG A 99 -2.41 -2.26 12.87
C ARG A 99 -2.00 -3.25 11.78
N LYS A 100 -2.06 -2.81 10.53
CA LYS A 100 -1.57 -3.56 9.37
C LYS A 100 -0.55 -2.71 8.63
N VAL A 101 0.40 -3.39 7.96
CA VAL A 101 1.37 -2.77 7.08
C VAL A 101 1.33 -3.45 5.72
N ALA A 102 1.81 -2.78 4.69
CA ALA A 102 1.89 -3.35 3.35
C ALA A 102 3.09 -4.29 3.23
N LEU A 103 2.89 -5.49 2.73
CA LEU A 103 3.95 -6.44 2.38
C LEU A 103 3.99 -6.63 0.86
N VAL A 104 5.18 -6.51 0.26
CA VAL A 104 5.41 -6.82 -1.17
C VAL A 104 5.83 -8.28 -1.32
N ARG A 105 4.99 -9.10 -1.92
CA ARG A 105 5.24 -10.53 -2.15
C ARG A 105 6.16 -10.79 -3.34
N CYS A 106 7.37 -10.26 -3.28
CA CYS A 106 8.40 -10.48 -4.28
C CYS A 106 9.79 -10.38 -3.67
N SER A 107 10.59 -11.45 -3.80
CA SER A 107 12.02 -11.50 -3.46
C SER A 107 12.92 -11.47 -4.70
N GLY A 108 12.38 -11.07 -5.85
CA GLY A 108 13.10 -11.06 -7.13
C GLY A 108 14.08 -9.90 -7.29
N GLU A 109 14.74 -9.49 -6.21
CA GLU A 109 15.76 -8.44 -6.19
C GLU A 109 16.90 -8.81 -7.14
N LYS A 110 17.21 -7.90 -8.06
CA LYS A 110 18.28 -8.10 -9.04
C LYS A 110 19.62 -7.79 -8.40
N ARG A 111 20.47 -8.79 -8.24
CA ARG A 111 21.84 -8.65 -7.76
C ARG A 111 22.79 -9.03 -8.89
N TYR A 112 23.77 -8.19 -9.11
CA TYR A 112 24.79 -8.35 -10.16
C TYR A 112 26.15 -8.59 -9.53
N ASP A 113 27.00 -9.39 -10.18
CA ASP A 113 28.39 -9.54 -9.81
C ASP A 113 29.23 -8.34 -10.30
N LYS A 114 30.54 -8.37 -9.99
CA LYS A 114 31.45 -7.31 -10.41
C LYS A 114 31.59 -7.19 -11.94
N SER A 115 31.23 -8.23 -12.67
CA SER A 115 31.28 -8.30 -14.14
C SER A 115 29.93 -7.89 -14.77
N GLY A 116 28.93 -7.49 -13.97
CA GLY A 116 27.61 -7.08 -14.45
C GLY A 116 26.65 -8.24 -14.77
N ASN A 117 26.98 -9.50 -14.44
CA ASN A 117 26.10 -10.63 -14.64
C ASN A 117 25.07 -10.73 -13.52
N LEU A 118 23.81 -11.04 -13.87
CA LEU A 118 22.74 -11.25 -12.89
C LEU A 118 22.98 -12.56 -12.13
N VAL A 119 23.37 -12.46 -10.86
CA VAL A 119 23.62 -13.62 -9.97
C VAL A 119 22.39 -14.01 -9.16
N ALA A 120 21.49 -13.08 -8.87
CA ALA A 120 20.26 -13.36 -8.15
C ALA A 120 19.08 -12.49 -8.61
N GLY A 121 17.86 -12.98 -8.38
CA GLY A 121 16.61 -12.27 -8.61
C GLY A 121 15.87 -12.65 -9.87
N ALA A 122 14.97 -11.78 -10.29
CA ALA A 122 14.16 -11.97 -11.50
C ALA A 122 14.93 -11.61 -12.76
N LYS A 123 15.00 -12.55 -13.71
CA LYS A 123 15.67 -12.33 -14.99
C LYS A 123 14.90 -11.35 -15.87
N VAL A 124 15.62 -10.44 -16.50
CA VAL A 124 15.12 -9.56 -17.55
C VAL A 124 15.12 -10.35 -18.87
N LYS A 125 14.01 -10.34 -19.62
CA LYS A 125 13.90 -10.99 -20.94
C LYS A 125 13.93 -10.01 -22.10
N ALA A 126 13.64 -8.72 -21.84
CA ALA A 126 13.61 -7.65 -22.82
C ALA A 126 13.94 -6.32 -22.15
N GLU A 127 14.64 -5.46 -22.85
CA GLU A 127 14.84 -4.07 -22.44
C GLU A 127 13.56 -3.28 -22.60
N TYR A 128 13.28 -2.39 -21.65
CA TYR A 128 12.06 -1.58 -21.64
C TYR A 128 12.43 -0.10 -21.68
N GLU A 129 12.22 0.52 -22.81
CA GLU A 129 12.46 1.95 -23.06
C GLU A 129 11.19 2.82 -22.97
N GLY A 130 10.05 2.22 -22.64
CA GLY A 130 8.78 2.93 -22.53
C GLY A 130 8.63 3.76 -21.25
N PHE A 131 7.45 4.31 -21.07
CA PHE A 131 7.11 5.11 -19.89
C PHE A 131 7.33 4.33 -18.59
N LYS A 132 8.14 4.88 -17.67
CA LYS A 132 8.51 4.21 -16.38
C LYS A 132 7.32 4.17 -15.41
N ASP A 133 6.37 3.31 -15.73
CA ASP A 133 5.16 3.02 -14.96
C ASP A 133 4.83 1.52 -15.02
N CYS A 134 4.45 0.94 -13.87
CA CYS A 134 4.17 -0.50 -13.80
C CYS A 134 2.95 -0.90 -14.63
N THR A 135 1.92 -0.05 -14.70
CA THR A 135 0.70 -0.34 -15.45
C THR A 135 0.99 -0.33 -16.95
N ALA A 136 1.73 0.67 -17.44
CA ALA A 136 2.15 0.75 -18.83
C ALA A 136 3.04 -0.45 -19.22
N ALA A 137 4.05 -0.74 -18.41
CA ALA A 137 4.97 -1.85 -18.64
C ALA A 137 4.29 -3.23 -18.58
N SER A 138 3.25 -3.41 -17.76
CA SER A 138 2.52 -4.67 -17.66
C SER A 138 1.68 -5.01 -18.89
N LYS A 139 1.28 -4.00 -19.68
CA LYS A 139 0.46 -4.17 -20.89
C LYS A 139 1.25 -4.64 -22.11
N ILE A 140 2.59 -4.61 -22.06
CA ILE A 140 3.44 -5.08 -23.14
C ILE A 140 3.35 -6.60 -23.28
N GLY A 141 3.47 -7.10 -24.52
CA GLY A 141 3.39 -8.53 -24.84
C GLY A 141 4.24 -9.40 -23.90
N GLY A 142 3.62 -10.45 -23.35
CA GLY A 142 4.25 -11.33 -22.36
C GLY A 142 4.30 -10.79 -20.93
N ASN A 143 3.47 -9.81 -20.57
CA ASN A 143 3.37 -9.20 -19.25
C ASN A 143 4.64 -8.45 -18.80
N GLY A 144 5.23 -7.66 -19.69
CA GLY A 144 6.34 -6.78 -19.37
C GLY A 144 7.73 -7.41 -19.49
N PRO A 145 8.80 -6.68 -19.09
CA PRO A 145 10.19 -7.00 -19.43
C PRO A 145 10.80 -8.14 -18.63
N LEU A 146 10.13 -8.66 -17.60
CA LEU A 146 10.66 -9.74 -16.76
C LEU A 146 10.25 -11.12 -17.26
N SER A 147 11.15 -12.11 -17.10
CA SER A 147 10.85 -13.52 -17.34
C SER A 147 9.80 -14.06 -16.35
N CYS A 148 9.77 -13.52 -15.11
CA CYS A 148 8.73 -13.82 -14.14
C CYS A 148 7.50 -12.94 -14.40
N LYS A 149 6.39 -13.55 -14.83
CA LYS A 149 5.11 -12.86 -15.07
C LYS A 149 4.45 -12.30 -13.80
N PHE A 150 4.87 -12.79 -12.64
CA PHE A 150 4.29 -12.45 -11.32
C PHE A 150 5.18 -11.51 -10.52
N GLY A 151 6.43 -11.23 -10.93
CA GLY A 151 7.40 -10.47 -10.17
C GLY A 151 7.16 -8.95 -10.21
N CYS A 152 7.72 -8.23 -9.25
CA CYS A 152 7.68 -6.78 -9.22
C CYS A 152 8.40 -6.19 -10.43
N LEU A 153 7.76 -5.24 -11.12
CA LEU A 153 8.34 -4.57 -12.30
C LEU A 153 9.37 -3.51 -11.92
N GLY A 154 9.25 -2.93 -10.71
CA GLY A 154 10.24 -2.00 -10.17
C GLY A 154 10.17 -0.56 -10.71
N PHE A 155 9.09 -0.17 -11.41
CA PHE A 155 8.95 1.18 -11.96
C PHE A 155 8.32 2.21 -11.01
N GLY A 156 8.03 1.84 -9.74
CA GLY A 156 7.68 2.78 -8.70
C GLY A 156 6.27 3.34 -8.72
N THR A 157 5.30 2.78 -9.46
CA THR A 157 3.89 3.24 -9.41
C THR A 157 3.33 3.23 -7.99
N CYS A 158 3.67 2.23 -7.17
CA CYS A 158 3.30 2.14 -5.76
C CYS A 158 4.02 3.19 -4.88
N VAL A 159 5.25 3.60 -5.24
CA VAL A 159 5.99 4.67 -4.56
C VAL A 159 5.27 6.00 -4.76
N LYS A 160 4.87 6.32 -6.00
CA LYS A 160 4.12 7.54 -6.33
C LYS A 160 2.76 7.61 -5.63
N ALA A 161 2.12 6.47 -5.41
CA ALA A 161 0.83 6.39 -4.72
C ALA A 161 0.94 6.48 -3.18
N CYS A 162 2.15 6.35 -2.61
CA CYS A 162 2.35 6.38 -1.17
C CYS A 162 2.46 7.82 -0.66
N LYS A 163 1.45 8.29 0.07
CA LYS A 163 1.46 9.64 0.70
C LYS A 163 2.35 9.74 1.94
N TYR A 164 2.85 8.60 2.44
CA TYR A 164 3.62 8.50 3.69
C TYR A 164 5.11 8.23 3.44
N ASP A 165 5.57 8.27 2.19
CA ASP A 165 6.93 7.95 1.78
C ASP A 165 7.46 6.65 2.40
N ALA A 166 6.57 5.67 2.57
CA ALA A 166 6.89 4.40 3.20
C ALA A 166 7.41 3.36 2.21
N ILE A 167 7.50 3.67 0.91
CA ILE A 167 7.87 2.70 -0.12
C ILE A 167 9.03 3.24 -0.96
N SER A 168 10.04 2.40 -1.18
CA SER A 168 11.17 2.66 -2.08
C SER A 168 11.40 1.50 -3.03
N ILE A 169 12.11 1.74 -4.14
CA ILE A 169 12.55 0.68 -5.05
C ILE A 169 14.01 0.33 -4.73
N VAL A 170 14.23 -0.91 -4.32
CA VAL A 170 15.56 -1.43 -3.99
C VAL A 170 15.85 -2.63 -4.89
N HIS A 171 16.94 -2.57 -5.65
CA HIS A 171 17.32 -3.61 -6.60
C HIS A 171 16.17 -4.06 -7.54
N GLY A 172 15.34 -3.10 -7.97
CA GLY A 172 14.22 -3.33 -8.89
C GLY A 172 13.00 -4.00 -8.25
N VAL A 173 12.88 -4.00 -6.93
CA VAL A 173 11.72 -4.48 -6.18
C VAL A 173 11.26 -3.42 -5.18
N ALA A 174 9.96 -3.22 -5.04
CA ALA A 174 9.42 -2.32 -4.03
C ALA A 174 9.65 -2.88 -2.62
N LYS A 175 10.10 -2.04 -1.71
CA LYS A 175 10.29 -2.30 -0.27
C LYS A 175 9.45 -1.34 0.54
N VAL A 176 8.87 -1.83 1.61
CA VAL A 176 8.06 -1.04 2.53
C VAL A 176 8.84 -0.83 3.83
N ASN A 177 8.88 0.41 4.27
CA ASN A 177 9.32 0.76 5.62
C ASN A 177 8.09 0.62 6.54
N GLU A 178 8.13 -0.33 7.46
CA GLU A 178 7.01 -0.68 8.34
C GLU A 178 6.71 0.43 9.37
N ASP A 179 7.72 1.18 9.79
CA ASP A 179 7.57 2.27 10.77
C ASP A 179 6.78 3.44 10.18
N ARG A 180 6.99 3.72 8.88
CA ARG A 180 6.30 4.79 8.15
C ARG A 180 4.98 4.33 7.54
N CYS A 181 4.77 3.01 7.43
CA CYS A 181 3.60 2.46 6.77
C CYS A 181 2.39 2.48 7.71
N VAL A 182 1.32 3.14 7.29
CA VAL A 182 0.03 3.21 8.02
C VAL A 182 -0.99 2.18 7.53
N GLY A 183 -0.64 1.29 6.61
CA GLY A 183 -1.53 0.23 6.12
C GLY A 183 -2.71 0.68 5.26
N CYS A 184 -2.70 1.88 4.69
CA CYS A 184 -3.80 2.41 3.89
C CYS A 184 -4.06 1.66 2.57
N MET A 185 -3.15 0.80 2.13
CA MET A 185 -3.22 -0.05 0.94
C MET A 185 -3.38 0.67 -0.41
N ALA A 186 -3.20 1.99 -0.49
CA ALA A 186 -3.19 2.74 -1.75
C ALA A 186 -2.18 2.16 -2.76
N CYS A 187 -1.03 1.70 -2.28
CA CYS A 187 -0.02 1.02 -3.08
C CYS A 187 -0.49 -0.32 -3.67
N ALA A 188 -1.37 -1.04 -2.97
CA ALA A 188 -1.94 -2.30 -3.46
C ALA A 188 -2.94 -2.05 -4.59
N ALA A 189 -3.76 -1.00 -4.48
CA ALA A 189 -4.75 -0.62 -5.48
C ALA A 189 -4.12 -0.30 -6.84
N VAL A 190 -2.94 0.33 -6.85
CA VAL A 190 -2.23 0.70 -8.09
C VAL A 190 -1.27 -0.37 -8.62
N CYS A 191 -1.10 -1.49 -7.92
CA CYS A 191 -0.17 -2.54 -8.34
C CYS A 191 -0.80 -3.45 -9.41
N PRO A 192 -0.39 -3.40 -10.69
CA PRO A 192 -1.01 -4.18 -11.76
C PRO A 192 -0.77 -5.68 -11.63
N ARG A 193 0.09 -6.10 -10.71
CA ARG A 193 0.40 -7.52 -10.42
C ARG A 193 -0.11 -7.99 -9.06
N HIS A 194 -0.85 -7.16 -8.34
CA HIS A 194 -1.47 -7.48 -7.05
C HIS A 194 -0.49 -8.11 -6.05
N LEU A 195 0.74 -7.57 -6.01
CA LEU A 195 1.82 -8.11 -5.16
C LEU A 195 1.76 -7.63 -3.72
N ILE A 196 1.03 -6.57 -3.46
CA ILE A 196 1.04 -5.90 -2.16
C ILE A 196 -0.18 -6.35 -1.38
N VAL A 197 0.05 -6.88 -0.19
CA VAL A 197 -0.98 -7.39 0.70
C VAL A 197 -0.83 -6.80 2.09
N PRO A 198 -1.93 -6.65 2.86
CA PRO A 198 -1.85 -6.24 4.26
C PRO A 198 -1.34 -7.41 5.11
N VAL A 199 -0.43 -7.10 6.04
CA VAL A 199 0.03 -8.03 7.08
C VAL A 199 0.12 -7.30 8.40
N GLU A 200 0.02 -8.03 9.51
CA GLU A 200 0.30 -7.50 10.84
C GLU A 200 1.82 -7.31 11.00
N PRO A 201 2.32 -6.20 11.57
CA PRO A 201 3.76 -5.94 11.73
C PRO A 201 4.48 -7.03 12.52
N GLU A 202 3.77 -7.71 13.43
CA GLU A 202 4.30 -8.77 14.26
C GLU A 202 4.51 -10.10 13.51
N ARG A 203 4.09 -10.19 12.25
CA ARG A 203 4.26 -11.39 11.41
C ARG A 203 5.69 -11.49 10.90
N ASN A 204 6.54 -12.11 11.71
CA ASN A 204 7.95 -12.27 11.39
C ASN A 204 8.21 -13.21 10.20
N VAL A 205 7.31 -14.17 9.96
CA VAL A 205 7.46 -15.19 8.91
C VAL A 205 6.54 -14.89 7.74
N VAL A 206 7.11 -14.57 6.59
CA VAL A 206 6.35 -14.22 5.38
C VAL A 206 6.92 -14.91 4.14
N ILE A 207 6.05 -15.32 3.22
CA ILE A 207 6.44 -15.88 1.92
C ILE A 207 6.48 -14.76 0.89
N ALA A 208 7.68 -14.31 0.53
CA ALA A 208 7.92 -13.20 -0.38
C ALA A 208 7.94 -13.67 -1.85
N CYS A 209 6.88 -14.33 -2.30
CA CYS A 209 6.67 -14.73 -3.69
C CYS A 209 5.17 -14.81 -4.00
N ALA A 210 4.80 -14.53 -5.26
CA ALA A 210 3.44 -14.64 -5.77
C ALA A 210 3.37 -15.49 -7.07
N SER A 211 4.44 -16.19 -7.44
CA SER A 211 4.48 -16.99 -8.69
C SER A 211 3.62 -18.24 -8.58
N LEU A 212 2.71 -18.40 -9.52
CA LEU A 212 1.90 -19.60 -9.70
C LEU A 212 2.48 -20.54 -10.79
N ALA A 213 3.63 -20.18 -11.38
CA ALA A 213 4.27 -20.95 -12.42
C ALA A 213 4.86 -22.25 -11.85
N LYS A 214 4.91 -23.31 -12.68
CA LYS A 214 5.57 -24.58 -12.35
C LYS A 214 7.02 -24.34 -11.94
N GLY A 215 7.56 -25.11 -11.00
CA GLY A 215 8.89 -24.91 -10.42
C GLY A 215 10.02 -24.76 -11.45
N ALA A 216 10.01 -25.55 -12.53
CA ALA A 216 10.99 -25.45 -13.63
C ALA A 216 10.90 -24.09 -14.36
N VAL A 217 9.69 -23.56 -14.58
CA VAL A 217 9.48 -22.25 -15.22
C VAL A 217 9.93 -21.13 -14.27
N THR A 218 9.57 -21.26 -12.99
CA THR A 218 9.99 -20.28 -11.96
C THR A 218 11.52 -20.24 -11.86
N THR A 219 12.21 -21.37 -11.80
CA THR A 219 13.67 -21.42 -11.69
C THR A 219 14.38 -20.81 -12.91
N ARG A 220 13.82 -20.97 -14.11
CA ARG A 220 14.37 -20.33 -15.33
C ARG A 220 14.21 -18.82 -15.31
N GLY A 221 13.09 -18.32 -14.73
CA GLY A 221 12.76 -16.89 -14.74
C GLY A 221 13.20 -16.10 -13.49
N CYS A 222 13.45 -16.79 -12.36
CA CYS A 222 13.80 -16.15 -11.09
C CYS A 222 14.57 -17.12 -10.20
N THR A 223 15.71 -16.71 -9.67
CA THR A 223 16.54 -17.56 -8.80
C THR A 223 15.94 -17.72 -7.40
N THR A 224 15.16 -16.73 -6.93
CA THR A 224 14.58 -16.66 -5.59
C THR A 224 13.06 -16.96 -5.56
N GLY A 225 12.48 -17.47 -6.66
CA GLY A 225 11.05 -17.74 -6.76
C GLY A 225 10.64 -19.05 -6.11
N CYS A 226 9.41 -19.13 -5.58
CA CYS A 226 8.84 -20.35 -5.03
C CYS A 226 8.68 -21.43 -6.13
N ILE A 227 9.21 -22.62 -5.88
CA ILE A 227 9.14 -23.77 -6.81
C ILE A 227 8.07 -24.79 -6.42
N GLY A 228 7.32 -24.52 -5.35
CA GLY A 228 6.25 -25.41 -4.89
C GLY A 228 6.74 -26.75 -4.30
N CYS A 229 8.00 -26.83 -3.82
CA CYS A 229 8.61 -28.10 -3.38
C CYS A 229 8.00 -28.72 -2.13
N GLY A 230 7.24 -27.95 -1.34
CA GLY A 230 6.53 -28.43 -0.16
C GLY A 230 7.39 -28.67 1.10
N LEU A 231 8.70 -28.40 1.08
CA LEU A 231 9.57 -28.59 2.25
C LEU A 231 9.09 -27.75 3.46
N CYS A 232 8.72 -26.51 3.23
CA CYS A 232 8.17 -25.62 4.28
C CYS A 232 6.85 -26.18 4.88
N LYS A 233 6.01 -26.83 4.07
CA LYS A 233 4.79 -27.51 4.54
C LYS A 233 5.13 -28.70 5.44
N LYS A 234 6.13 -29.51 5.06
CA LYS A 234 6.51 -30.72 5.80
C LYS A 234 7.10 -30.41 7.17
N ILE A 235 7.88 -29.32 7.30
CA ILE A 235 8.55 -28.94 8.55
C ILE A 235 7.63 -28.17 9.52
N CYS A 236 6.49 -27.65 9.05
CA CYS A 236 5.63 -26.83 9.87
C CYS A 236 4.90 -27.67 10.94
N PRO A 237 5.17 -27.46 12.25
CA PRO A 237 4.58 -28.29 13.31
C PRO A 237 3.06 -28.04 13.43
N ASN A 238 2.61 -26.83 13.15
CA ASN A 238 1.20 -26.44 13.30
C ASN A 238 0.38 -26.67 12.00
N GLY A 239 0.97 -27.25 10.95
CA GLY A 239 0.28 -27.41 9.67
C GLY A 239 -0.20 -26.11 9.03
N ALA A 240 0.41 -24.99 9.39
CA ALA A 240 0.01 -23.65 8.97
C ALA A 240 0.36 -23.36 7.49
N ILE A 241 1.06 -24.25 6.78
CA ILE A 241 1.50 -23.99 5.41
C ILE A 241 0.82 -24.97 4.44
N THR A 242 0.15 -24.40 3.45
CA THR A 242 -0.37 -25.13 2.29
C THR A 242 0.47 -24.82 1.05
N VAL A 243 0.48 -25.75 0.09
CA VAL A 243 1.08 -25.51 -1.24
C VAL A 243 0.01 -25.77 -2.29
N GLU A 244 -0.43 -24.69 -2.90
CA GLU A 244 -1.48 -24.68 -3.91
C GLU A 244 -1.01 -23.93 -5.14
N GLN A 245 -1.36 -24.42 -6.33
CA GLN A 245 -0.95 -23.80 -7.59
C GLN A 245 0.57 -23.49 -7.65
N ASN A 246 1.42 -24.41 -7.18
CA ASN A 246 2.89 -24.29 -7.11
C ASN A 246 3.42 -23.18 -6.17
N LEU A 247 2.59 -22.62 -5.28
CA LEU A 247 2.94 -21.57 -4.36
C LEU A 247 2.62 -21.97 -2.92
N ALA A 248 3.59 -21.83 -2.04
CA ALA A 248 3.35 -21.98 -0.60
C ALA A 248 2.57 -20.75 -0.05
N ARG A 249 1.64 -21.01 0.85
CA ARG A 249 0.84 -19.99 1.56
C ARG A 249 0.86 -20.29 3.05
N ILE A 250 0.87 -19.26 3.88
CA ILE A 250 0.79 -19.37 5.33
C ILE A 250 -0.62 -18.99 5.78
N ASP A 251 -1.22 -19.86 6.57
CA ASP A 251 -2.42 -19.57 7.34
C ASP A 251 -1.99 -18.99 8.68
N TYR A 252 -2.13 -17.67 8.81
CA TYR A 252 -1.70 -16.95 10.00
C TYR A 252 -2.58 -17.21 11.23
N SER A 253 -3.73 -17.84 11.09
CA SER A 253 -4.53 -18.27 12.25
C SER A 253 -3.88 -19.47 12.96
N LYS A 254 -3.03 -20.23 12.27
CA LYS A 254 -2.32 -21.42 12.78
C LYS A 254 -0.82 -21.19 13.00
N CYS A 255 -0.27 -20.11 12.42
CA CYS A 255 1.16 -19.84 12.44
C CYS A 255 1.58 -19.18 13.76
N ASP A 256 2.50 -19.80 14.49
CA ASP A 256 3.12 -19.30 15.73
C ASP A 256 4.39 -18.47 15.51
N ASN A 257 4.73 -18.18 14.24
CA ASN A 257 5.95 -17.45 13.86
C ASN A 257 7.30 -18.11 14.28
N CYS A 258 7.37 -19.44 14.45
CA CYS A 258 8.58 -20.14 14.86
C CYS A 258 9.75 -20.05 13.86
N GLY A 259 9.48 -19.81 12.58
CA GLY A 259 10.51 -19.60 11.54
C GLY A 259 11.14 -20.85 10.94
N LEU A 260 10.81 -22.06 11.41
CA LEU A 260 11.37 -23.33 10.89
C LEU A 260 11.25 -23.47 9.37
N CYS A 261 10.17 -22.96 8.78
CA CYS A 261 9.96 -23.02 7.33
C CYS A 261 10.97 -22.18 6.54
N ALA A 262 11.55 -21.15 7.14
CA ALA A 262 12.59 -20.33 6.49
C ALA A 262 13.92 -21.09 6.38
N THR A 263 14.27 -21.92 7.38
CA THR A 263 15.54 -22.67 7.42
C THR A 263 15.64 -23.73 6.33
N VAL A 264 14.51 -24.32 5.90
CA VAL A 264 14.47 -25.40 4.91
C VAL A 264 14.16 -24.91 3.49
N CYS A 265 13.97 -23.60 3.30
CA CYS A 265 13.60 -23.09 1.98
C CYS A 265 14.82 -22.99 1.04
N PRO A 266 14.91 -23.82 -0.03
CA PRO A 266 16.08 -23.84 -0.91
C PRO A 266 16.21 -22.57 -1.77
N LYS A 267 15.17 -21.72 -1.76
CA LYS A 267 15.13 -20.45 -2.50
C LYS A 267 15.24 -19.23 -1.59
N HIS A 268 15.38 -19.41 -0.29
CA HIS A 268 15.53 -18.36 0.72
C HIS A 268 14.51 -17.22 0.58
N LEU A 269 13.29 -17.56 0.15
CA LEU A 269 12.21 -16.58 -0.09
C LEU A 269 11.30 -16.38 1.12
N ILE A 270 11.39 -17.26 2.11
CA ILE A 270 10.64 -17.12 3.36
C ILE A 270 11.48 -16.25 4.29
N LYS A 271 10.99 -15.06 4.55
CA LYS A 271 11.65 -14.12 5.45
C LYS A 271 11.26 -14.44 6.88
N ASN A 272 12.21 -14.35 7.79
CA ASN A 272 12.00 -14.46 9.23
C ASN A 272 12.90 -13.44 9.92
N SER A 273 12.34 -12.38 10.45
CA SER A 273 13.09 -11.32 11.13
C SER A 273 13.84 -11.81 12.38
N LYS A 274 13.40 -12.93 12.99
CA LYS A 274 14.08 -13.51 14.15
C LYS A 274 15.30 -14.37 13.81
N VAL A 275 15.37 -14.92 12.59
CA VAL A 275 16.49 -15.78 12.15
C VAL A 275 17.61 -14.98 11.49
N GLU A 276 17.35 -13.78 11.00
CA GLU A 276 18.37 -12.88 10.50
C GLU A 276 19.43 -12.50 11.54
N THR A 277 19.16 -12.75 12.84
CA THR A 277 20.14 -12.55 13.92
C THR A 277 21.10 -13.74 14.14
N LEU A 278 20.97 -14.86 13.44
CA LEU A 278 21.75 -16.09 13.67
C LEU A 278 22.64 -16.53 12.50
N GLY A 279 22.67 -15.84 11.37
CA GLY A 279 23.54 -16.23 10.25
C GLY A 279 23.63 -15.16 9.18
N GLU A 280 24.82 -14.61 9.05
CA GLU A 280 25.31 -13.59 8.11
C GLU A 280 24.37 -12.44 7.74
N PRO A 281 24.80 -11.18 7.91
CA PRO A 281 23.96 -10.02 7.71
C PRO A 281 23.58 -9.92 6.24
N VAL A 282 22.30 -10.12 5.92
CA VAL A 282 21.72 -9.50 4.76
C VAL A 282 21.79 -8.01 5.05
N ILE A 283 22.80 -7.36 4.50
CA ILE A 283 23.11 -5.96 4.70
C ILE A 283 21.83 -5.14 4.50
N HIS A 284 21.28 -4.65 5.61
CA HIS A 284 20.31 -3.57 5.60
C HIS A 284 21.02 -2.29 5.14
N SER A 285 21.21 -2.15 3.84
CA SER A 285 21.48 -0.85 3.23
C SER A 285 20.15 -0.11 3.11
N MET A 286 19.55 0.23 4.27
CA MET A 286 18.41 1.15 4.31
C MET A 286 18.82 2.62 4.24
N ASN A 287 20.08 2.92 4.10
CA ASN A 287 20.60 4.28 3.97
C ASN A 287 21.36 4.43 2.64
N ASN A 288 20.63 4.51 1.54
CA ASN A 288 21.17 5.15 0.35
C ASN A 288 20.36 6.44 0.09
N PRO A 289 20.92 7.63 0.38
CA PRO A 289 20.25 8.91 0.15
C PRO A 289 20.07 9.23 -1.35
N ASP A 290 20.64 8.44 -2.25
CA ASP A 290 20.68 8.71 -3.70
C ASP A 290 19.57 8.02 -4.51
N ALA A 291 18.59 7.39 -3.88
CA ALA A 291 17.44 6.79 -4.57
C ALA A 291 16.29 7.79 -4.77
N LYS A 292 16.57 9.04 -5.12
CA LYS A 292 15.62 9.96 -5.73
C LYS A 292 15.74 9.84 -7.24
N VAL A 293 14.81 9.14 -7.87
CA VAL A 293 14.46 9.29 -9.30
C VAL A 293 12.94 9.31 -9.44
#